data_f44f76c521fc726ad3ef049b15f3c388
#
_entry.id   f44f76c521fc726ad3ef049b15f3c388
#
_cell.length_a   1.000
_cell.length_b   1.000
_cell.length_c   1.000
_cell.angle_alpha   90.00
_cell.angle_beta   90.00
_cell.angle_gamma   90.00
#
_symmetry.space_group_name_H-M   'P 1'
#
loop_
_entity.id
_entity.type
_entity.pdbx_description
1 polymer ?
#
loop_
_entity_poly.entity_id
_entity_poly.type
_entity_poly.pdbx_seq_one_letter_code
_entity_poly.pdbx_strand_id
1 'polypeptide(L)'
;LKKEFDYHRKKKSAHPIMKEYKLNFIPFDHKDIDKWRQSLSSGISYLDKDTNLIIKGGIDDVWFDLDSKKLVVVDYKAQSNSNPVEPVSYLENQYHQGYKRQMDIYVHILRNMKFDVSDRSYFLVCNGEKTPEKFDKKIEFTTTLIPYDTDTSWVSSKIVEMKKTLESSKIPEYNINCESCIYLASSKTI
;
A
#
# COMPACT_ATOMS: atom_id res chain seq x y z
N LEU A 1 10.99 1.95 -11.85
CA LEU A 1 10.91 1.14 -10.63
C LEU A 1 10.22 -0.21 -10.90
N LYS A 2 8.88 -0.27 -11.24
CA LYS A 2 8.17 -1.56 -11.49
C LYS A 2 8.88 -2.44 -12.52
N LYS A 3 9.29 -1.89 -13.67
CA LYS A 3 10.00 -2.65 -14.74
C LYS A 3 11.35 -3.22 -14.25
N GLU A 4 12.02 -2.54 -13.35
CA GLU A 4 13.28 -2.97 -12.78
C GLU A 4 13.08 -4.18 -11.87
N PHE A 5 12.08 -4.12 -10.98
CA PHE A 5 11.70 -5.28 -10.18
C PHE A 5 11.22 -6.46 -11.04
N ASP A 6 10.52 -6.21 -12.15
CA ASP A 6 10.09 -7.26 -13.08
C ASP A 6 11.25 -7.95 -13.80
N TYR A 7 12.35 -7.22 -14.06
CA TYR A 7 13.57 -7.86 -14.56
C TYR A 7 14.14 -8.85 -13.54
N HIS A 8 14.21 -8.47 -12.27
CA HIS A 8 14.67 -9.35 -11.19
C HIS A 8 13.70 -10.51 -10.93
N ARG A 9 12.39 -10.27 -11.05
CA ARG A 9 11.34 -11.28 -10.95
C ARG A 9 11.54 -12.40 -11.97
N LYS A 10 11.70 -12.04 -13.25
CA LYS A 10 11.95 -13.01 -14.34
C LYS A 10 13.24 -13.78 -14.13
N LYS A 11 14.25 -13.17 -13.54
CA LYS A 11 15.54 -13.81 -13.23
C LYS A 11 15.55 -14.56 -11.90
N LYS A 12 14.49 -14.48 -11.11
CA LYS A 12 14.41 -15.03 -9.74
C LYS A 12 15.61 -14.61 -8.89
N SER A 13 15.98 -13.34 -8.97
CA SER A 13 17.14 -12.76 -8.29
C SER A 13 16.75 -11.59 -7.40
N ALA A 14 17.51 -11.37 -6.32
CA ALA A 14 17.33 -10.22 -5.44
C ALA A 14 17.62 -8.91 -6.18
N HIS A 15 16.76 -7.91 -5.99
CA HIS A 15 17.02 -6.54 -6.41
C HIS A 15 18.14 -5.93 -5.56
N PRO A 16 18.99 -5.00 -6.08
CA PRO A 16 20.06 -4.37 -5.32
C PRO A 16 19.65 -3.80 -3.96
N ILE A 17 18.47 -3.15 -3.87
CA ILE A 17 17.95 -2.60 -2.62
C ILE A 17 17.71 -3.67 -1.55
N MET A 18 17.31 -4.88 -1.94
CA MET A 18 17.15 -5.99 -0.97
C MET A 18 18.49 -6.37 -0.35
N LYS A 19 19.57 -6.34 -1.15
CA LYS A 19 20.94 -6.60 -0.67
C LYS A 19 21.45 -5.49 0.23
N GLU A 20 21.19 -4.24 -0.14
CA GLU A 20 21.55 -3.05 0.64
C GLU A 20 20.93 -3.12 2.05
N TYR A 21 19.66 -3.51 2.15
CA TYR A 21 18.96 -3.69 3.42
C TYR A 21 19.13 -5.07 4.05
N LYS A 22 20.03 -5.91 3.51
CA LYS A 22 20.35 -7.26 4.02
C LYS A 22 19.11 -8.17 4.12
N LEU A 23 18.19 -8.04 3.18
CA LEU A 23 16.97 -8.85 3.09
C LEU A 23 17.20 -10.02 2.13
N ASN A 24 16.89 -11.22 2.58
CA ASN A 24 16.94 -12.43 1.76
C ASN A 24 15.64 -12.60 0.96
N PHE A 25 15.31 -11.61 0.14
CA PHE A 25 14.07 -11.52 -0.62
C PHE A 25 14.33 -11.56 -2.12
N ILE A 26 13.31 -11.98 -2.85
CA ILE A 26 13.21 -11.84 -4.31
C ILE A 26 11.81 -11.30 -4.68
N PRO A 27 11.64 -10.59 -5.79
CA PRO A 27 10.32 -10.24 -6.30
C PRO A 27 9.51 -11.51 -6.59
N PHE A 28 8.29 -11.61 -6.04
CA PHE A 28 7.44 -12.79 -6.16
C PHE A 28 6.93 -12.98 -7.59
N ASP A 29 7.19 -14.13 -8.18
CA ASP A 29 6.76 -14.49 -9.53
C ASP A 29 5.40 -15.20 -9.47
N HIS A 30 4.34 -14.49 -9.89
CA HIS A 30 2.99 -15.01 -9.95
C HIS A 30 2.33 -14.68 -11.28
N LYS A 31 1.58 -15.62 -11.86
CA LYS A 31 0.90 -15.47 -13.17
C LYS A 31 -0.05 -14.27 -13.23
N ASP A 32 -0.62 -13.86 -12.10
CA ASP A 32 -1.58 -12.76 -12.03
C ASP A 32 -0.99 -11.46 -11.48
N ILE A 33 0.34 -11.34 -11.32
CA ILE A 33 0.96 -10.14 -10.73
C ILE A 33 0.58 -8.85 -11.48
N ASP A 34 0.49 -8.91 -12.80
CA ASP A 34 0.09 -7.75 -13.62
C ASP A 34 -1.37 -7.36 -13.41
N LYS A 35 -2.26 -8.34 -13.17
CA LYS A 35 -3.65 -8.10 -12.79
C LYS A 35 -3.76 -7.49 -11.40
N TRP A 36 -2.96 -7.98 -10.44
CA TRP A 36 -2.96 -7.49 -9.07
C TRP A 36 -2.60 -6.01 -8.96
N ARG A 37 -1.78 -5.53 -9.90
CA ARG A 37 -1.34 -4.12 -10.00
C ARG A 37 -2.37 -3.18 -10.65
N GLN A 38 -3.43 -3.71 -11.24
CA GLN A 38 -4.45 -2.95 -11.97
C GLN A 38 -5.62 -2.57 -11.04
N SER A 39 -5.43 -1.58 -10.19
CA SER A 39 -6.40 -1.19 -9.16
C SER A 39 -7.80 -0.84 -9.70
N LEU A 40 -7.88 -0.27 -10.91
CA LEU A 40 -9.14 0.19 -11.50
C LEU A 40 -9.94 -0.95 -12.15
N SER A 41 -9.28 -1.93 -12.78
CA SER A 41 -9.94 -2.98 -13.56
C SER A 41 -9.99 -4.32 -12.84
N SER A 42 -8.92 -4.77 -12.21
CA SER A 42 -8.81 -6.09 -11.58
C SER A 42 -8.34 -6.02 -10.13
N GLY A 43 -7.03 -5.96 -9.86
CA GLY A 43 -6.48 -5.94 -8.50
C GLY A 43 -6.49 -7.30 -7.80
N ILE A 44 -6.09 -7.30 -6.53
CA ILE A 44 -6.32 -8.41 -5.60
C ILE A 44 -7.72 -8.31 -5.03
N SER A 45 -8.41 -9.41 -4.82
CA SER A 45 -9.76 -9.39 -4.25
C SER A 45 -10.17 -10.72 -3.64
N TYR A 46 -11.10 -10.67 -2.68
CA TYR A 46 -11.81 -11.83 -2.19
C TYR A 46 -13.26 -11.48 -1.89
N LEU A 47 -14.13 -12.49 -1.89
CA LEU A 47 -15.51 -12.37 -1.43
C LEU A 47 -15.54 -12.64 0.09
N ASP A 48 -15.90 -11.63 0.86
CA ASP A 48 -16.19 -11.80 2.29
C ASP A 48 -17.55 -12.47 2.44
N LYS A 49 -17.54 -13.74 2.92
CA LYS A 49 -18.73 -14.58 2.95
C LYS A 49 -19.76 -14.13 3.98
N ASP A 50 -19.31 -13.50 5.05
CA ASP A 50 -20.18 -13.07 6.16
C ASP A 50 -21.00 -11.84 5.77
N THR A 51 -20.43 -10.96 4.96
CA THR A 51 -21.09 -9.73 4.52
C THR A 51 -21.56 -9.75 3.07
N ASN A 52 -21.12 -10.74 2.28
CA ASN A 52 -21.33 -10.82 0.83
C ASN A 52 -20.76 -9.60 0.08
N LEU A 53 -19.70 -8.99 0.62
CA LEU A 53 -18.98 -7.89 -0.03
C LEU A 53 -17.71 -8.40 -0.72
N ILE A 54 -17.42 -7.87 -1.90
CA ILE A 54 -16.12 -8.08 -2.55
C ILE A 54 -15.16 -6.99 -2.03
N ILE A 55 -14.12 -7.42 -1.33
CA ILE A 55 -13.05 -6.54 -0.88
C ILE A 55 -11.93 -6.58 -1.91
N LYS A 56 -11.55 -5.40 -2.41
CA LYS A 56 -10.64 -5.27 -3.55
C LYS A 56 -9.59 -4.19 -3.31
N GLY A 57 -8.38 -4.40 -3.86
CA GLY A 57 -7.31 -3.41 -3.86
C GLY A 57 -6.31 -3.65 -4.99
N GLY A 58 -5.51 -2.65 -5.34
CA GLY A 58 -4.43 -2.79 -6.32
C GLY A 58 -3.09 -2.60 -5.63
N ILE A 59 -2.29 -3.67 -5.56
CA ILE A 59 -0.96 -3.63 -4.95
C ILE A 59 0.09 -3.11 -5.94
N ASP A 60 1.15 -2.53 -5.42
CA ASP A 60 2.28 -2.14 -6.28
C ASP A 60 3.21 -3.31 -6.54
N ASP A 61 3.58 -4.06 -5.50
CA ASP A 61 4.41 -5.23 -5.63
C ASP A 61 4.24 -6.21 -4.46
N VAL A 62 4.73 -7.44 -4.69
CA VAL A 62 4.87 -8.49 -3.69
C VAL A 62 6.25 -9.10 -3.82
N TRP A 63 6.94 -9.24 -2.70
CA TRP A 63 8.21 -9.94 -2.62
C TRP A 63 8.02 -11.27 -1.90
N PHE A 64 8.98 -12.17 -2.06
CA PHE A 64 9.01 -13.47 -1.40
C PHE A 64 10.23 -13.54 -0.48
N ASP A 65 9.99 -13.78 0.78
CA ASP A 65 11.02 -14.00 1.78
C ASP A 65 11.52 -15.46 1.66
N LEU A 66 12.80 -15.61 1.34
CA LEU A 66 13.43 -16.92 1.15
C LEU A 66 13.66 -17.65 2.47
N ASP A 67 13.66 -16.94 3.61
CA ASP A 67 13.86 -17.53 4.93
C ASP A 67 12.54 -18.02 5.53
N SER A 68 11.56 -17.14 5.68
CA SER A 68 10.25 -17.47 6.26
C SER A 68 9.29 -18.15 5.29
N LYS A 69 9.57 -18.12 3.98
CA LYS A 69 8.71 -18.62 2.89
C LYS A 69 7.37 -17.90 2.78
N LYS A 70 7.30 -16.67 3.26
CA LYS A 70 6.10 -15.83 3.25
C LYS A 70 6.15 -14.77 2.16
N LEU A 71 4.98 -14.33 1.73
CA LEU A 71 4.85 -13.16 0.88
C LEU A 71 5.01 -11.88 1.72
N VAL A 72 5.62 -10.88 1.13
CA VAL A 72 5.85 -9.57 1.73
C VAL A 72 5.24 -8.51 0.83
N VAL A 73 4.27 -7.77 1.32
CA VAL A 73 3.62 -6.70 0.55
C VAL A 73 4.53 -5.48 0.52
N VAL A 74 4.66 -4.88 -0.65
CA VAL A 74 5.47 -3.68 -0.86
C VAL A 74 4.68 -2.65 -1.64
N ASP A 75 4.68 -1.43 -1.12
CA ASP A 75 3.99 -0.30 -1.73
C ASP A 75 5.00 0.77 -2.11
N TYR A 76 4.92 1.26 -3.34
CA TYR A 76 5.85 2.23 -3.91
C TYR A 76 5.30 3.64 -3.75
N LYS A 77 6.04 4.50 -3.06
CA LYS A 77 5.70 5.91 -2.89
C LYS A 77 6.72 6.80 -3.57
N ALA A 78 6.25 7.72 -4.38
CA ALA A 78 7.08 8.74 -5.01
C ALA A 78 6.72 10.11 -4.44
N GLN A 79 7.74 10.85 -4.03
CA GLN A 79 7.59 12.21 -3.53
C GLN A 79 8.78 13.06 -3.97
N SER A 80 8.71 14.36 -3.74
CA SER A 80 9.82 15.27 -3.84
C SER A 80 9.79 16.22 -2.65
N ASN A 81 10.63 15.97 -1.67
CA ASN A 81 10.75 16.74 -0.45
C ASN A 81 12.19 17.13 -0.23
N SER A 82 12.43 18.34 0.29
CA SER A 82 13.79 18.84 0.58
C SER A 82 14.44 18.13 1.76
N ASN A 83 13.64 17.57 2.66
CA ASN A 83 14.14 16.82 3.79
C ASN A 83 14.32 15.34 3.43
N PRO A 84 15.38 14.68 3.95
CA PRO A 84 15.55 13.24 3.85
C PRO A 84 14.31 12.48 4.38
N VAL A 85 14.10 11.29 3.85
CA VAL A 85 13.03 10.41 4.31
C VAL A 85 13.51 9.63 5.52
N GLU A 86 12.98 9.98 6.70
CA GLU A 86 13.27 9.29 7.95
C GLU A 86 12.14 8.30 8.29
N PRO A 87 12.43 7.01 8.48
CA PRO A 87 11.41 5.97 8.63
C PRO A 87 10.39 6.25 9.74
N VAL A 88 10.82 6.68 10.91
CA VAL A 88 9.93 6.92 12.06
C VAL A 88 8.99 8.08 11.77
N SER A 89 9.52 9.25 11.42
CA SER A 89 8.71 10.42 11.12
C SER A 89 7.79 10.22 9.91
N TYR A 90 8.23 9.40 8.93
CA TYR A 90 7.39 9.03 7.80
C TYR A 90 6.14 8.26 8.25
N LEU A 91 6.30 7.27 9.11
CA LEU A 91 5.19 6.45 9.60
C LEU A 91 4.29 7.19 10.61
N GLU A 92 4.83 8.15 11.35
CA GLU A 92 4.07 8.96 12.32
C GLU A 92 3.27 10.10 11.66
N ASN A 93 3.62 10.47 10.42
CA ASN A 93 2.94 11.54 9.71
C ASN A 93 1.44 11.24 9.57
N GLN A 94 0.60 12.20 9.99
CA GLN A 94 -0.86 12.06 9.95
C GLN A 94 -1.40 11.82 8.53
N TYR A 95 -0.76 12.39 7.50
CA TYR A 95 -1.14 12.18 6.09
C TYR A 95 -0.81 10.78 5.59
N HIS A 96 0.13 10.07 6.23
CA HIS A 96 0.52 8.72 5.86
C HIS A 96 -0.28 7.63 6.61
N GLN A 97 -1.17 7.98 7.53
CA GLN A 97 -2.04 7.01 8.20
C GLN A 97 -2.94 6.26 7.20
N GLY A 98 -3.30 6.92 6.09
CA GLY A 98 -3.98 6.27 4.96
C GLY A 98 -3.16 5.16 4.31
N TYR A 99 -1.84 5.34 4.19
CA TYR A 99 -0.94 4.33 3.62
C TYR A 99 -0.82 3.10 4.52
N LYS A 100 -0.77 3.28 5.84
CA LYS A 100 -0.75 2.15 6.79
C LYS A 100 -2.03 1.32 6.67
N ARG A 101 -3.19 1.97 6.69
CA ARG A 101 -4.49 1.29 6.48
C ARG A 101 -4.56 0.56 5.13
N GLN A 102 -4.02 1.15 4.08
CA GLN A 102 -3.95 0.52 2.76
C GLN A 102 -3.12 -0.77 2.82
N MET A 103 -1.97 -0.73 3.49
CA MET A 103 -1.09 -1.89 3.64
C MET A 103 -1.76 -3.02 4.44
N ASP A 104 -2.41 -2.68 5.56
CA ASP A 104 -3.16 -3.63 6.38
C ASP A 104 -4.25 -4.34 5.56
N ILE A 105 -4.99 -3.57 4.76
CA ILE A 105 -6.04 -4.10 3.88
C ILE A 105 -5.44 -5.03 2.81
N TYR A 106 -4.30 -4.69 2.22
CA TYR A 106 -3.67 -5.55 1.21
C TYR A 106 -3.21 -6.89 1.79
N VAL A 107 -2.58 -6.87 2.97
CA VAL A 107 -2.20 -8.09 3.69
C VAL A 107 -3.44 -8.92 4.03
N HIS A 108 -4.50 -8.27 4.52
CA HIS A 108 -5.77 -8.93 4.82
C HIS A 108 -6.37 -9.62 3.57
N ILE A 109 -6.41 -8.93 2.42
CA ILE A 109 -6.92 -9.50 1.17
C ILE A 109 -6.11 -10.72 0.76
N LEU A 110 -4.78 -10.62 0.70
CA LEU A 110 -3.90 -11.72 0.28
C LEU A 110 -4.03 -12.95 1.20
N ARG A 111 -4.18 -12.75 2.51
CA ARG A 111 -4.46 -13.84 3.47
C ARG A 111 -5.80 -14.52 3.18
N ASN A 112 -6.82 -13.76 2.84
CA ASN A 112 -8.12 -14.32 2.45
C ASN A 112 -8.09 -15.00 1.06
N MET A 113 -7.17 -14.60 0.19
CA MET A 113 -6.83 -15.32 -1.05
C MET A 113 -5.99 -16.59 -0.79
N LYS A 114 -5.72 -16.94 0.49
CA LYS A 114 -5.01 -18.15 0.93
C LYS A 114 -3.50 -18.12 0.70
N PHE A 115 -2.91 -16.95 0.60
CA PHE A 115 -1.45 -16.81 0.65
C PHE A 115 -0.97 -16.72 2.10
N ASP A 116 0.22 -17.27 2.36
CA ASP A 116 0.94 -17.03 3.61
C ASP A 116 1.70 -15.71 3.50
N VAL A 117 1.27 -14.71 4.26
CA VAL A 117 1.75 -13.33 4.17
C VAL A 117 2.36 -12.89 5.50
N SER A 118 3.55 -12.33 5.42
CA SER A 118 4.26 -11.75 6.57
C SER A 118 3.45 -10.63 7.21
N ASP A 119 3.60 -10.47 8.53
CA ASP A 119 3.13 -9.26 9.23
C ASP A 119 4.02 -8.05 8.90
N ARG A 120 5.27 -8.28 8.48
CA ARG A 120 6.19 -7.23 8.04
C ARG A 120 5.98 -6.94 6.56
N SER A 121 5.66 -5.69 6.25
CA SER A 121 5.53 -5.12 4.91
C SER A 121 6.51 -3.94 4.74
N TYR A 122 6.63 -3.38 3.53
CA TYR A 122 7.56 -2.28 3.30
C TYR A 122 6.95 -1.19 2.42
N PHE A 123 7.26 0.06 2.76
CA PHE A 123 7.13 1.17 1.84
C PHE A 123 8.49 1.42 1.17
N LEU A 124 8.54 1.40 -0.16
CA LEU A 124 9.70 1.84 -0.92
C LEU A 124 9.46 3.27 -1.37
N VAL A 125 10.07 4.21 -0.66
CA VAL A 125 9.90 5.64 -0.91
C VAL A 125 11.02 6.14 -1.81
N CYS A 126 10.64 6.69 -2.97
CA CYS A 126 11.54 7.38 -3.90
C CYS A 126 11.36 8.88 -3.72
N ASN A 127 12.37 9.57 -3.19
CA ASN A 127 12.35 11.00 -2.98
C ASN A 127 13.19 11.70 -4.04
N GLY A 128 12.52 12.48 -4.91
CA GLY A 128 13.19 13.28 -5.94
C GLY A 128 13.88 14.48 -5.33
N GLU A 129 15.14 14.70 -5.71
CA GLU A 129 15.94 15.85 -5.26
C GLU A 129 15.35 17.15 -5.82
N LYS A 130 15.06 18.11 -4.93
CA LYS A 130 14.42 19.39 -5.26
C LYS A 130 15.41 20.54 -5.48
N THR A 131 16.59 20.43 -4.91
CA THR A 131 17.50 21.55 -4.70
C THR A 131 18.85 21.39 -5.39
N PRO A 132 18.94 20.81 -6.62
CA PRO A 132 20.19 20.82 -7.34
C PRO A 132 20.53 22.28 -7.73
N GLU A 133 21.80 22.65 -7.68
CA GLU A 133 22.28 23.99 -8.10
C GLU A 133 21.91 24.29 -9.56
N LYS A 134 21.76 23.26 -10.40
CA LYS A 134 21.43 23.39 -11.82
C LYS A 134 20.37 22.35 -12.23
N PHE A 135 19.45 22.80 -13.04
CA PHE A 135 18.52 21.92 -13.74
C PHE A 135 19.17 21.33 -15.02
N ASP A 136 19.83 20.20 -14.89
CA ASP A 136 20.49 19.50 -16.00
C ASP A 136 19.54 18.54 -16.75
N LYS A 137 18.24 18.83 -16.79
CA LYS A 137 17.20 17.97 -17.37
C LYS A 137 17.15 16.57 -16.73
N LYS A 138 17.60 16.45 -15.48
CA LYS A 138 17.63 15.21 -14.70
C LYS A 138 17.00 15.46 -13.33
N ILE A 139 16.38 14.43 -12.79
CA ILE A 139 15.99 14.39 -11.38
C ILE A 139 16.68 13.17 -10.79
N GLU A 140 17.47 13.39 -9.75
CA GLU A 140 18.07 12.33 -8.97
C GLU A 140 17.10 11.91 -7.87
N PHE A 141 17.09 10.60 -7.56
CA PHE A 141 16.23 10.06 -6.52
C PHE A 141 17.06 9.38 -5.45
N THR A 142 16.74 9.67 -4.20
CA THR A 142 17.11 8.81 -3.08
C THR A 142 15.99 7.80 -2.84
N THR A 143 16.36 6.57 -2.49
CA THR A 143 15.38 5.52 -2.17
C THR A 143 15.54 5.08 -0.73
N THR A 144 14.43 5.01 0.00
CA THR A 144 14.42 4.56 1.39
C THR A 144 13.40 3.44 1.53
N LEU A 145 13.84 2.32 2.08
CA LEU A 145 12.96 1.19 2.38
C LEU A 145 12.52 1.26 3.85
N ILE A 146 11.24 1.44 4.08
CA ILE A 146 10.67 1.64 5.40
C ILE A 146 9.89 0.38 5.80
N PRO A 147 10.33 -0.36 6.83
CA PRO A 147 9.58 -1.49 7.34
C PRO A 147 8.32 -1.00 8.08
N TYR A 148 7.22 -1.73 7.91
CA TYR A 148 5.95 -1.49 8.58
C TYR A 148 5.37 -2.81 9.08
N ASP A 149 5.08 -2.90 10.37
CA ASP A 149 4.37 -4.04 10.97
C ASP A 149 2.88 -3.82 10.81
N THR A 150 2.25 -4.64 9.97
CA THR A 150 0.83 -4.54 9.63
C THR A 150 -0.05 -5.05 10.75
N ASP A 151 -1.13 -4.35 11.02
CA ASP A 151 -2.21 -4.79 11.90
C ASP A 151 -3.49 -5.01 11.10
N THR A 152 -3.82 -6.26 10.85
CA THR A 152 -5.06 -6.63 10.11
C THR A 152 -6.25 -6.90 11.04
N SER A 153 -6.09 -6.80 12.36
CA SER A 153 -7.11 -7.20 13.34
C SER A 153 -8.39 -6.38 13.24
N TRP A 154 -8.28 -5.12 12.84
CA TRP A 154 -9.40 -4.18 12.71
C TRP A 154 -10.21 -4.35 11.42
N VAL A 155 -9.67 -5.01 10.39
CA VAL A 155 -10.25 -4.97 9.02
C VAL A 155 -11.60 -5.67 8.96
N SER A 156 -11.70 -6.91 9.51
CA SER A 156 -12.96 -7.68 9.46
C SER A 156 -14.12 -6.96 10.15
N SER A 157 -13.88 -6.37 11.33
CA SER A 157 -14.91 -5.62 12.04
C SER A 157 -15.39 -4.40 11.24
N LYS A 158 -14.47 -3.71 10.55
CA LYS A 158 -14.82 -2.57 9.69
C LYS A 158 -15.62 -2.97 8.45
N ILE A 159 -15.35 -4.13 7.86
CA ILE A 159 -16.15 -4.66 6.76
C ILE A 159 -17.61 -4.90 7.22
N VAL A 160 -17.81 -5.47 8.41
CA VAL A 160 -19.14 -5.66 9.00
C VAL A 160 -19.83 -4.31 9.27
N GLU A 161 -19.12 -3.32 9.82
CA GLU A 161 -19.67 -1.98 10.04
C GLU A 161 -20.08 -1.30 8.72
N MET A 162 -19.24 -1.42 7.67
CA MET A 162 -19.56 -0.92 6.33
C MET A 162 -20.83 -1.55 5.80
N LYS A 163 -20.99 -2.89 5.92
CA LYS A 163 -22.19 -3.59 5.48
C LYS A 163 -23.43 -3.09 6.19
N LYS A 164 -23.37 -2.96 7.53
CA LYS A 164 -24.49 -2.42 8.33
C LYS A 164 -24.86 -0.99 7.90
N THR A 165 -23.88 -0.17 7.60
CA THR A 165 -24.10 1.21 7.12
C THR A 165 -24.78 1.24 5.76
N LEU A 166 -24.33 0.38 4.82
CA LEU A 166 -24.90 0.27 3.47
C LEU A 166 -26.36 -0.24 3.47
N GLU A 167 -26.72 -1.09 4.44
CA GLU A 167 -28.08 -1.63 4.58
C GLU A 167 -29.00 -0.77 5.45
N SER A 168 -28.46 0.24 6.11
CA SER A 168 -29.23 1.16 6.95
C SER A 168 -30.00 2.16 6.09
N SER A 169 -31.26 2.42 6.47
CA SER A 169 -32.01 3.55 5.93
C SER A 169 -31.60 4.92 6.52
N LYS A 170 -30.79 4.89 7.60
CA LYS A 170 -30.32 6.12 8.26
C LYS A 170 -29.04 6.58 7.58
N ILE A 171 -29.05 7.82 7.09
CA ILE A 171 -27.85 8.47 6.56
C ILE A 171 -26.89 8.71 7.75
N PRO A 172 -25.61 8.28 7.65
CA PRO A 172 -24.60 8.56 8.66
C PRO A 172 -24.42 10.07 8.90
N GLU A 173 -24.11 10.44 10.13
CA GLU A 173 -23.75 11.82 10.44
C GLU A 173 -22.47 12.22 9.71
N TYR A 174 -22.38 13.45 9.26
CA TYR A 174 -21.18 13.94 8.60
C TYR A 174 -20.01 14.07 9.60
N ASN A 175 -18.82 13.79 9.13
CA ASN A 175 -17.62 14.01 9.92
C ASN A 175 -17.21 15.48 9.85
N ILE A 176 -17.21 16.17 11.00
CA ILE A 176 -16.84 17.59 11.12
C ILE A 176 -15.39 17.91 10.72
N ASN A 177 -14.53 16.90 10.65
CA ASN A 177 -13.13 17.02 10.21
C ASN A 177 -12.93 16.60 8.74
N CYS A 178 -14.00 16.28 8.01
CA CYS A 178 -13.94 15.89 6.60
C CYS A 178 -14.29 17.08 5.72
N GLU A 179 -13.31 17.57 4.94
CA GLU A 179 -13.50 18.71 4.04
C GLU A 179 -14.65 18.50 3.03
N SER A 180 -14.79 17.29 2.49
CA SER A 180 -15.90 16.94 1.59
C SER A 180 -17.25 17.00 2.28
N CYS A 181 -17.34 16.56 3.54
CA CYS A 181 -18.57 16.63 4.32
C CYS A 181 -18.93 18.10 4.67
N ILE A 182 -17.95 18.91 5.03
CA ILE A 182 -18.11 20.34 5.31
C ILE A 182 -18.61 21.05 4.05
N TYR A 183 -17.99 20.80 2.90
CA TYR A 183 -18.41 21.38 1.62
C TYR A 183 -19.86 21.02 1.29
N LEU A 184 -20.24 19.74 1.39
CA LEU A 184 -21.62 19.30 1.14
C LEU A 184 -22.63 19.90 2.12
N ALA A 185 -22.25 20.07 3.38
CA ALA A 185 -23.13 20.70 4.38
C ALA A 185 -23.34 22.19 4.06
N SER A 186 -22.29 22.92 3.69
CA SER A 186 -22.36 24.33 3.32
C SER A 186 -23.12 24.59 2.02
N SER A 187 -23.03 23.68 1.03
CA SER A 187 -23.73 23.81 -0.25
C SER A 187 -25.24 23.59 -0.18
N LYS A 188 -25.75 22.93 0.88
CA LYS A 188 -27.18 22.72 1.11
C LYS A 188 -27.88 23.95 1.76
N THR A 189 -27.12 24.98 2.10
CA THR A 189 -27.64 26.20 2.76
C THR A 189 -27.87 27.33 1.73
N ILE A 190 -27.75 27.04 0.43
CA ILE A 190 -28.13 27.90 -0.70
C ILE A 190 -29.36 27.27 -1.34
#